data_784cb15757321b2f0f5a2faa96c308d5
#
_entry.id   784cb15757321b2f0f5a2faa96c308d5
#
_cell.length_a   1.000
_cell.length_b   1.000
_cell.length_c   1.000
_cell.angle_alpha   90.00
_cell.angle_beta   90.00
_cell.angle_gamma   90.00
#
_symmetry.space_group_name_H-M   'P 1'
#
loop_
_entity.id
_entity.type
_entity.pdbx_description
1 polymer ?
#
loop_
_entity_poly.entity_id
_entity_poly.type
_entity_poly.pdbx_seq_one_letter_code
_entity_poly.pdbx_strand_id
1 'polypeptide(L)'
;VNKKNVTERVKPKLWIVTEIFYPDQTSTAYILSKIANKMTEKYEVHVITTDTLYQKNSKISENYFKLEEAIEVVRIKSGSLNKNSLIQRSIRLFILSNLLYNELKRRVSSNEKVFIVTNPAPLLLKCANLKKKKNILLNILIHDVFPENTIPAGIIRSRNSFLFKLLSCRFNKAYGMADKLIVLGRDMKEVVEQKVLKSKHRPAITIIENWGDVDNIIPFVNKPELLDNRHQNGFLTIQYAGNIGRVQGLDSFLELFSYSNNKQLVLDLWGDGALTGSLKELVDTKGLNSRVNFYGNYSRDEQNIVLNSMDIALVTLSDGMFGLGVPSKTYNILSAGKPILFIGDLNSEVALLIREESIGFCFSSYDKKGIIDFLNGLTPSYFPQLAEMGNRARIVAENKYSENSILNKFLETL
;
A
#
# COMPACT_ATOMS: atom_id res chain seq x y z
N VAL A 1 -11.88 55.58 -1.73
CA VAL A 1 -12.05 54.17 -2.02
C VAL A 1 -10.68 53.50 -1.80
N ASN A 2 -10.49 52.92 -0.62
CA ASN A 2 -9.28 52.20 -0.23
C ASN A 2 -9.27 50.84 -0.93
N LYS A 3 -8.44 50.65 -1.97
CA LYS A 3 -8.02 49.34 -2.44
C LYS A 3 -7.12 48.71 -1.36
N LYS A 4 -7.66 47.78 -0.59
CA LYS A 4 -6.84 46.89 0.23
C LYS A 4 -5.95 46.07 -0.72
N ASN A 5 -4.66 46.39 -0.74
CA ASN A 5 -3.65 45.50 -1.31
C ASN A 5 -3.66 44.20 -0.48
N VAL A 6 -4.34 43.18 -0.99
CA VAL A 6 -4.15 41.80 -0.53
C VAL A 6 -2.78 41.40 -1.08
N THR A 7 -1.74 41.55 -0.28
CA THR A 7 -0.45 40.92 -0.56
C THR A 7 -0.69 39.43 -0.59
N GLU A 8 -0.79 38.83 -1.77
CA GLU A 8 -0.76 37.37 -1.92
C GLU A 8 0.51 36.86 -1.22
N ARG A 9 0.33 36.18 -0.10
CA ARG A 9 1.46 35.52 0.58
C ARG A 9 2.01 34.48 -0.35
N VAL A 10 3.24 34.65 -0.83
CA VAL A 10 3.96 33.65 -1.62
C VAL A 10 3.97 32.34 -0.83
N LYS A 11 3.36 31.31 -1.40
CA LYS A 11 3.33 29.96 -0.78
C LYS A 11 4.73 29.39 -0.69
N PRO A 12 5.10 28.73 0.41
CA PRO A 12 6.39 28.04 0.51
C PRO A 12 6.43 26.86 -0.47
N LYS A 13 7.63 26.52 -0.95
CA LYS A 13 7.81 25.40 -1.91
C LYS A 13 7.82 24.05 -1.22
N LEU A 14 7.13 23.09 -1.85
CA LEU A 14 7.15 21.67 -1.50
C LEU A 14 7.60 20.84 -2.70
N TRP A 15 8.72 20.13 -2.54
CA TRP A 15 9.25 19.20 -3.53
C TRP A 15 8.81 17.78 -3.20
N ILE A 16 7.97 17.17 -4.03
CA ILE A 16 7.59 15.74 -3.94
C ILE A 16 8.48 14.97 -4.90
N VAL A 17 9.22 13.97 -4.38
CA VAL A 17 10.14 13.19 -5.22
C VAL A 17 9.80 11.71 -5.13
N THR A 18 9.44 11.13 -6.27
CA THR A 18 8.96 9.75 -6.37
C THR A 18 9.33 9.13 -7.72
N GLU A 19 9.44 7.80 -7.78
CA GLU A 19 9.61 7.08 -9.05
C GLU A 19 8.33 7.12 -9.89
N ILE A 20 7.17 6.96 -9.23
CA ILE A 20 5.87 6.75 -9.89
C ILE A 20 4.91 7.86 -9.47
N PHE A 21 4.26 8.47 -10.45
CA PHE A 21 3.30 9.55 -10.25
C PHE A 21 2.25 9.55 -11.37
N TYR A 22 1.19 10.36 -11.24
CA TYR A 22 0.20 10.57 -12.30
C TYR A 22 0.88 10.70 -13.68
N PRO A 23 0.37 10.08 -14.78
CA PRO A 23 -0.90 9.37 -14.91
C PRO A 23 -0.84 7.85 -14.64
N ASP A 24 0.18 7.33 -13.96
CA ASP A 24 0.24 5.92 -13.59
C ASP A 24 -0.89 5.56 -12.62
N GLN A 25 -1.51 4.37 -12.80
CA GLN A 25 -2.68 3.93 -12.02
C GLN A 25 -2.34 3.05 -10.81
N THR A 26 -1.07 2.90 -10.50
CA THR A 26 -0.67 2.16 -9.28
C THR A 26 -1.15 2.88 -8.02
N SER A 27 -1.37 2.12 -6.94
CA SER A 27 -1.81 2.69 -5.66
C SER A 27 -0.87 3.79 -5.17
N THR A 28 0.45 3.62 -5.31
CA THR A 28 1.44 4.64 -4.91
C THR A 28 1.30 5.92 -5.71
N ALA A 29 1.16 5.83 -7.06
CA ALA A 29 0.98 6.99 -7.91
C ALA A 29 -0.30 7.75 -7.56
N TYR A 30 -1.41 7.03 -7.37
CA TYR A 30 -2.69 7.61 -6.99
C TYR A 30 -2.61 8.36 -5.64
N ILE A 31 -2.08 7.69 -4.61
CA ILE A 31 -1.94 8.28 -3.26
C ILE A 31 -1.11 9.56 -3.32
N LEU A 32 0.06 9.52 -3.97
CA LEU A 32 0.94 10.69 -4.05
C LEU A 32 0.34 11.84 -4.87
N SER A 33 -0.41 11.52 -5.91
CA SER A 33 -1.08 12.54 -6.73
C SER A 33 -2.20 13.24 -5.95
N LYS A 34 -2.98 12.50 -5.16
CA LYS A 34 -3.99 13.07 -4.27
C LYS A 34 -3.35 13.93 -3.16
N ILE A 35 -2.26 13.46 -2.55
CA ILE A 35 -1.49 14.26 -1.59
C ILE A 35 -0.96 15.53 -2.27
N ALA A 36 -0.39 15.45 -3.47
CA ALA A 36 0.11 16.61 -4.20
C ALA A 36 -0.98 17.65 -4.45
N ASN A 37 -2.16 17.22 -4.94
CA ASN A 37 -3.31 18.11 -5.12
C ASN A 37 -3.70 18.79 -3.81
N LYS A 38 -3.83 18.04 -2.72
CA LYS A 38 -4.20 18.62 -1.42
C LYS A 38 -3.17 19.63 -0.92
N MET A 39 -1.88 19.37 -1.17
CA MET A 39 -0.82 20.28 -0.73
C MET A 39 -0.83 21.62 -1.47
N THR A 40 -1.48 21.75 -2.63
CA THR A 40 -1.60 23.04 -3.33
C THR A 40 -2.37 24.08 -2.51
N GLU A 41 -3.18 23.68 -1.54
CA GLU A 41 -3.86 24.59 -0.63
C GLU A 41 -2.86 25.44 0.18
N LYS A 42 -1.68 24.88 0.53
CA LYS A 42 -0.69 25.48 1.43
C LYS A 42 0.65 25.80 0.77
N TYR A 43 0.99 25.08 -0.28
CA TYR A 43 2.32 25.09 -0.90
C TYR A 43 2.28 25.37 -2.41
N GLU A 44 3.39 25.92 -2.94
CA GLU A 44 3.77 25.81 -4.34
C GLU A 44 4.37 24.40 -4.54
N VAL A 45 3.61 23.52 -5.21
CA VAL A 45 3.95 22.09 -5.29
C VAL A 45 4.73 21.80 -6.56
N HIS A 46 5.92 21.22 -6.41
CA HIS A 46 6.77 20.73 -7.48
C HIS A 46 6.97 19.23 -7.34
N VAL A 47 6.77 18.47 -8.41
CA VAL A 47 6.94 17.02 -8.42
C VAL A 47 8.10 16.64 -9.34
N ILE A 48 9.03 15.84 -8.82
CA ILE A 48 10.10 15.22 -9.61
C ILE A 48 9.81 13.73 -9.69
N THR A 49 9.59 13.22 -10.91
CA THR A 49 9.25 11.82 -11.15
C THR A 49 9.91 11.28 -12.42
N THR A 50 9.72 10.00 -12.71
CA THR A 50 10.21 9.41 -13.96
C THR A 50 9.15 9.43 -15.07
N ASP A 51 9.58 9.21 -16.31
CA ASP A 51 8.70 9.03 -17.46
C ASP A 51 8.16 7.59 -17.59
N THR A 52 8.52 6.70 -16.66
CA THR A 52 8.12 5.29 -16.70
C THR A 52 6.66 5.13 -16.31
N LEU A 53 5.86 4.60 -17.23
CA LEU A 53 4.54 4.06 -16.89
C LEU A 53 4.69 2.58 -16.49
N TYR A 54 4.20 2.23 -15.32
CA TYR A 54 4.26 0.85 -14.81
C TYR A 54 3.30 -0.08 -15.57
N GLN A 55 2.17 0.48 -16.00
CA GLN A 55 1.16 -0.21 -16.80
C GLN A 55 1.11 0.40 -18.22
N LYS A 56 1.81 -0.19 -19.17
CA LYS A 56 1.88 0.29 -20.56
C LYS A 56 0.55 0.25 -21.33
N ASN A 57 -0.46 -0.51 -20.86
CA ASN A 57 -1.69 -0.79 -21.59
C ASN A 57 -2.97 -0.32 -20.88
N SER A 58 -2.89 0.38 -19.75
CA SER A 58 -4.09 0.97 -19.15
C SER A 58 -4.50 2.19 -19.97
N LYS A 59 -5.64 2.12 -20.64
CA LYS A 59 -6.31 3.32 -21.14
C LYS A 59 -6.55 4.21 -19.92
N ILE A 60 -5.95 5.39 -19.94
CA ILE A 60 -6.16 6.40 -18.90
C ILE A 60 -7.64 6.79 -19.02
N SER A 61 -8.45 6.41 -18.06
CA SER A 61 -9.77 7.00 -17.90
C SER A 61 -9.55 8.41 -17.35
N GLU A 62 -9.64 9.42 -18.22
CA GLU A 62 -9.49 10.84 -17.85
C GLU A 62 -10.54 11.26 -16.78
N ASN A 63 -11.58 10.45 -16.59
CA ASN A 63 -12.69 10.75 -15.69
C ASN A 63 -12.42 10.44 -14.22
N TYR A 64 -11.36 9.67 -13.90
CA TYR A 64 -11.16 9.19 -12.53
C TYR A 64 -10.40 10.17 -11.62
N PHE A 65 -9.43 10.91 -12.17
CA PHE A 65 -8.62 11.86 -11.41
C PHE A 65 -7.93 12.88 -12.31
N LYS A 66 -8.06 14.17 -11.99
CA LYS A 66 -7.35 15.26 -12.64
C LYS A 66 -6.31 15.85 -11.69
N LEU A 67 -5.07 15.98 -12.16
CA LEU A 67 -4.03 16.70 -11.44
C LEU A 67 -4.28 18.20 -11.51
N GLU A 68 -4.08 18.92 -10.40
CA GLU A 68 -4.18 20.37 -10.36
C GLU A 68 -3.16 21.04 -11.30
N GLU A 69 -3.61 22.01 -12.09
CA GLU A 69 -2.77 22.71 -13.08
C GLU A 69 -1.63 23.52 -12.42
N ALA A 70 -1.80 23.88 -11.14
CA ALA A 70 -0.79 24.60 -10.37
C ALA A 70 0.43 23.74 -9.99
N ILE A 71 0.40 22.41 -10.24
CA ILE A 71 1.51 21.50 -9.91
C ILE A 71 2.49 21.42 -11.06
N GLU A 72 3.72 21.86 -10.82
CA GLU A 72 4.82 21.67 -11.78
C GLU A 72 5.36 20.24 -11.71
N VAL A 73 5.26 19.47 -12.81
CA VAL A 73 5.75 18.09 -12.87
C VAL A 73 6.97 17.98 -13.77
N VAL A 74 8.12 17.68 -13.19
CA VAL A 74 9.38 17.43 -13.89
C VAL A 74 9.56 15.94 -14.10
N ARG A 75 9.51 15.48 -15.37
CA ARG A 75 9.68 14.07 -15.73
C ARG A 75 11.08 13.78 -16.23
N ILE A 76 11.73 12.81 -15.62
CA ILE A 76 13.10 12.40 -15.94
C ILE A 76 13.05 11.16 -16.82
N LYS A 77 13.78 11.18 -17.94
CA LYS A 77 13.92 9.99 -18.80
C LYS A 77 14.67 8.89 -18.04
N SER A 78 13.99 7.78 -17.81
CA SER A 78 14.52 6.66 -17.02
C SER A 78 15.16 5.54 -17.85
N GLY A 79 14.97 5.58 -19.19
CA GLY A 79 15.43 4.53 -20.10
C GLY A 79 14.69 3.19 -19.92
N SER A 80 14.84 2.29 -20.87
CA SER A 80 14.23 0.95 -20.83
C SER A 80 15.15 -0.04 -20.11
N LEU A 81 15.24 0.04 -18.78
CA LEU A 81 16.00 -0.95 -18.00
C LEU A 81 15.15 -2.19 -17.74
N ASN A 82 15.68 -3.35 -18.12
CA ASN A 82 14.99 -4.63 -18.04
C ASN A 82 14.66 -5.01 -16.58
N LYS A 83 13.47 -5.60 -16.33
CA LYS A 83 12.94 -5.89 -14.98
C LYS A 83 13.10 -7.37 -14.57
N ASN A 84 13.77 -8.19 -15.39
CA ASN A 84 13.67 -9.65 -15.31
C ASN A 84 14.52 -10.33 -14.22
N SER A 85 15.54 -9.66 -13.65
CA SER A 85 16.34 -10.22 -12.57
C SER A 85 16.40 -9.29 -11.34
N LEU A 86 16.63 -9.87 -10.15
CA LEU A 86 16.76 -9.11 -8.90
C LEU A 86 17.95 -8.12 -8.96
N ILE A 87 19.04 -8.52 -9.62
CA ILE A 87 20.23 -7.68 -9.80
C ILE A 87 19.90 -6.48 -10.69
N GLN A 88 19.24 -6.70 -11.82
CA GLN A 88 18.83 -5.64 -12.73
C GLN A 88 17.84 -4.66 -12.06
N ARG A 89 16.92 -5.18 -11.26
CA ARG A 89 16.02 -4.34 -10.44
C ARG A 89 16.79 -3.46 -9.46
N SER A 90 17.79 -4.02 -8.76
CA SER A 90 18.61 -3.26 -7.81
C SER A 90 19.44 -2.17 -8.50
N ILE A 91 20.07 -2.48 -9.64
CA ILE A 91 20.80 -1.52 -10.46
C ILE A 91 19.88 -0.40 -10.95
N ARG A 92 18.69 -0.77 -11.45
CA ARG A 92 17.68 0.20 -11.91
C ARG A 92 17.27 1.14 -10.78
N LEU A 93 16.94 0.62 -9.60
CA LEU A 93 16.57 1.45 -8.43
C LEU A 93 17.69 2.42 -8.05
N PHE A 94 18.94 1.99 -8.14
CA PHE A 94 20.09 2.85 -7.87
C PHE A 94 20.25 3.95 -8.91
N ILE A 95 20.13 3.63 -10.21
CA ILE A 95 20.21 4.62 -11.32
C ILE A 95 19.06 5.63 -11.18
N LEU A 96 17.82 5.17 -10.99
CA LEU A 96 16.66 6.04 -10.82
C LEU A 96 16.82 6.98 -9.61
N SER A 97 17.30 6.44 -8.49
CA SER A 97 17.59 7.25 -7.31
C SER A 97 18.66 8.31 -7.56
N ASN A 98 19.66 8.02 -8.40
CA ASN A 98 20.65 9.01 -8.82
C ASN A 98 20.05 10.13 -9.68
N LEU A 99 19.23 9.75 -10.65
CA LEU A 99 18.59 10.71 -11.56
C LEU A 99 17.65 11.65 -10.79
N LEU A 100 16.75 11.08 -9.96
CA LEU A 100 15.83 11.84 -9.10
C LEU A 100 16.59 12.77 -8.13
N TYR A 101 17.63 12.26 -7.49
CA TYR A 101 18.47 13.04 -6.58
C TYR A 101 19.18 14.19 -7.27
N ASN A 102 19.78 13.98 -8.45
CA ASN A 102 20.52 15.02 -9.15
C ASN A 102 19.59 16.15 -9.58
N GLU A 103 18.38 15.83 -10.04
CA GLU A 103 17.38 16.84 -10.40
C GLU A 103 16.90 17.62 -9.17
N LEU A 104 16.58 16.93 -8.07
CA LEU A 104 16.25 17.59 -6.80
C LEU A 104 17.39 18.50 -6.33
N LYS A 105 18.63 18.00 -6.31
CA LYS A 105 19.81 18.75 -5.87
C LYS A 105 20.02 20.03 -6.70
N ARG A 106 19.72 20.00 -7.99
CA ARG A 106 19.84 21.16 -8.89
C ARG A 106 18.84 22.26 -8.56
N ARG A 107 17.60 21.88 -8.19
CA ARG A 107 16.45 22.79 -8.05
C ARG A 107 16.21 23.26 -6.62
N VAL A 108 16.37 22.38 -5.62
CA VAL A 108 16.00 22.68 -4.24
C VAL A 108 16.95 23.69 -3.60
N SER A 109 16.37 24.64 -2.87
CA SER A 109 17.10 25.65 -2.08
C SER A 109 17.10 25.29 -0.58
N SER A 110 17.88 26.04 0.21
CA SER A 110 17.90 25.89 1.67
C SER A 110 16.54 26.23 2.28
N ASN A 111 16.16 25.51 3.33
CA ASN A 111 14.89 25.62 4.06
C ASN A 111 13.63 25.29 3.26
N GLU A 112 13.76 24.82 2.00
CA GLU A 112 12.60 24.29 1.28
C GLU A 112 12.23 22.89 1.79
N LYS A 113 10.93 22.56 1.71
CA LYS A 113 10.42 21.25 2.10
C LYS A 113 10.61 20.23 0.99
N VAL A 114 11.10 19.06 1.39
CA VAL A 114 11.24 17.89 0.51
C VAL A 114 10.43 16.75 1.12
N PHE A 115 9.52 16.19 0.34
CA PHE A 115 8.69 15.06 0.69
C PHE A 115 9.04 13.88 -0.23
N ILE A 116 9.51 12.80 0.34
CA ILE A 116 9.87 11.58 -0.39
C ILE A 116 9.14 10.37 0.16
N VAL A 117 9.02 9.34 -0.67
CA VAL A 117 8.59 8.01 -0.25
C VAL A 117 9.77 7.05 -0.21
N THR A 118 9.62 5.96 0.53
CA THR A 118 10.70 4.96 0.67
C THR A 118 10.95 4.11 -0.59
N ASN A 119 10.21 4.32 -1.65
CA ASN A 119 10.46 3.68 -2.95
C ASN A 119 10.75 4.76 -4.03
N PRO A 120 11.95 4.75 -4.64
CA PRO A 120 13.05 3.78 -4.53
C PRO A 120 13.92 4.01 -3.27
N ALA A 121 14.20 2.92 -2.53
CA ALA A 121 14.87 2.99 -1.24
C ALA A 121 16.23 3.72 -1.21
N PRO A 122 17.13 3.61 -2.24
CA PRO A 122 18.39 4.36 -2.23
C PRO A 122 18.22 5.89 -2.26
N LEU A 123 17.07 6.41 -2.71
CA LEU A 123 16.77 7.84 -2.71
C LEU A 123 16.78 8.40 -1.28
N LEU A 124 16.26 7.65 -0.30
CA LEU A 124 16.29 8.01 1.11
C LEU A 124 17.70 8.36 1.59
N LEU A 125 18.69 7.50 1.30
CA LEU A 125 20.08 7.70 1.71
C LEU A 125 20.68 8.97 1.11
N LYS A 126 20.29 9.27 -0.15
CA LYS A 126 20.76 10.46 -0.87
C LYS A 126 20.13 11.74 -0.34
N CYS A 127 18.82 11.74 -0.10
CA CYS A 127 18.12 12.90 0.45
C CYS A 127 18.55 13.21 1.88
N ALA A 128 18.84 12.18 2.70
CA ALA A 128 19.44 12.37 4.01
C ALA A 128 20.82 13.08 3.95
N ASN A 129 21.66 12.72 2.96
CA ASN A 129 22.93 13.43 2.73
C ASN A 129 22.70 14.84 2.18
N LEU A 130 21.68 15.05 1.34
CA LEU A 130 21.35 16.39 0.80
C LEU A 130 20.93 17.35 1.92
N LYS A 131 20.16 16.87 2.91
CA LYS A 131 19.78 17.64 4.08
C LYS A 131 20.99 18.25 4.80
N LYS A 132 22.07 17.46 4.98
CA LYS A 132 23.31 17.99 5.58
C LYS A 132 23.95 19.10 4.76
N LYS A 133 23.84 19.03 3.41
CA LYS A 133 24.52 19.94 2.51
C LYS A 133 23.74 21.23 2.25
N LYS A 134 22.42 21.15 2.19
CA LYS A 134 21.56 22.24 1.78
C LYS A 134 20.55 22.70 2.85
N ASN A 135 20.56 22.09 4.04
CA ASN A 135 19.63 22.42 5.13
C ASN A 135 18.16 22.40 4.69
N ILE A 136 17.76 21.38 3.93
CA ILE A 136 16.35 21.18 3.53
C ILE A 136 15.53 20.61 4.70
N LEU A 137 14.22 20.80 4.66
CA LEU A 137 13.26 20.17 5.58
C LEU A 137 12.79 18.83 4.98
N LEU A 138 13.37 17.71 5.45
CA LEU A 138 13.15 16.38 4.89
C LEU A 138 12.02 15.65 5.60
N ASN A 139 10.91 15.38 4.88
CA ASN A 139 9.77 14.60 5.33
C ASN A 139 9.71 13.29 4.52
N ILE A 140 9.48 12.17 5.19
CA ILE A 140 9.52 10.85 4.58
C ILE A 140 8.22 10.11 4.86
N LEU A 141 7.50 9.72 3.82
CA LEU A 141 6.40 8.76 3.90
C LEU A 141 6.96 7.35 3.75
N ILE A 142 6.79 6.55 4.78
CA ILE A 142 7.31 5.18 4.84
C ILE A 142 6.21 4.22 4.39
N HIS A 143 6.27 3.79 3.12
CA HIS A 143 5.41 2.72 2.61
C HIS A 143 5.96 1.34 3.01
N ASP A 144 7.28 1.18 2.93
CA ASP A 144 8.00 -0.03 3.28
C ASP A 144 9.20 0.32 4.17
N VAL A 145 9.45 -0.48 5.19
CA VAL A 145 10.58 -0.26 6.11
C VAL A 145 11.82 -0.97 5.59
N PHE A 146 12.82 -0.18 5.18
CA PHE A 146 14.10 -0.67 4.67
C PHE A 146 15.19 -0.66 5.74
N PRO A 147 16.13 -1.64 5.72
CA PRO A 147 16.20 -2.78 4.78
C PRO A 147 15.37 -4.00 5.21
N GLU A 148 14.60 -3.93 6.30
CA GLU A 148 13.94 -5.05 6.94
C GLU A 148 13.02 -5.83 5.99
N ASN A 149 12.28 -5.14 5.10
CA ASN A 149 11.39 -5.76 4.12
C ASN A 149 12.11 -6.65 3.08
N THR A 150 13.44 -6.52 2.95
CA THR A 150 14.23 -7.39 2.06
C THR A 150 14.31 -8.83 2.55
N ILE A 151 14.09 -9.08 3.85
CA ILE A 151 14.12 -10.43 4.43
C ILE A 151 12.88 -11.24 4.01
N PRO A 152 11.64 -10.83 4.32
CA PRO A 152 10.46 -11.57 3.91
C PRO A 152 10.29 -11.60 2.38
N ALA A 153 10.84 -10.62 1.65
CA ALA A 153 10.89 -10.64 0.19
C ALA A 153 11.91 -11.66 -0.39
N GLY A 154 12.71 -12.32 0.47
CA GLY A 154 13.72 -13.30 0.06
C GLY A 154 14.93 -12.70 -0.65
N ILE A 155 15.16 -11.38 -0.55
CA ILE A 155 16.28 -10.68 -1.19
C ILE A 155 17.56 -10.85 -0.35
N ILE A 156 17.45 -10.69 0.95
CA ILE A 156 18.54 -10.93 1.90
C ILE A 156 18.12 -12.09 2.83
N ARG A 157 19.00 -13.07 2.97
CA ARG A 157 18.68 -14.32 3.69
C ARG A 157 18.51 -14.15 5.19
N SER A 158 19.25 -13.23 5.81
CA SER A 158 19.30 -13.15 7.28
C SER A 158 19.65 -11.74 7.76
N ARG A 159 19.02 -11.34 8.87
CA ARG A 159 19.38 -10.12 9.61
C ARG A 159 20.81 -10.16 10.15
N ASN A 160 21.41 -11.35 10.31
CA ASN A 160 22.77 -11.52 10.78
C ASN A 160 23.82 -11.34 9.68
N SER A 161 23.45 -11.27 8.40
CA SER A 161 24.39 -11.07 7.31
C SER A 161 25.09 -9.71 7.41
N PHE A 162 26.35 -9.66 7.00
CA PHE A 162 27.13 -8.43 6.97
C PHE A 162 26.47 -7.34 6.12
N LEU A 163 25.93 -7.72 4.96
CA LEU A 163 25.22 -6.81 4.06
C LEU A 163 24.00 -6.19 4.75
N PHE A 164 23.16 -7.00 5.43
CA PHE A 164 22.01 -6.47 6.14
C PHE A 164 22.42 -5.50 7.25
N LYS A 165 23.41 -5.85 8.07
CA LYS A 165 23.90 -4.97 9.14
C LYS A 165 24.42 -3.64 8.60
N LEU A 166 25.18 -3.68 7.49
CA LEU A 166 25.67 -2.48 6.83
C LEU A 166 24.54 -1.58 6.31
N LEU A 167 23.56 -2.18 5.63
CA LEU A 167 22.39 -1.46 5.13
C LEU A 167 21.55 -0.91 6.27
N SER A 168 21.28 -1.71 7.31
CA SER A 168 20.52 -1.29 8.48
C SER A 168 21.17 -0.07 9.16
N CYS A 169 22.48 -0.08 9.36
CA CYS A 169 23.21 1.06 9.92
C CYS A 169 23.00 2.34 9.06
N ARG A 170 23.09 2.23 7.74
CA ARG A 170 22.92 3.37 6.82
C ARG A 170 21.50 3.88 6.77
N PHE A 171 20.51 2.98 6.68
CA PHE A 171 19.11 3.37 6.65
C PHE A 171 18.65 3.95 7.98
N ASN A 172 19.04 3.37 9.13
CA ASN A 172 18.73 3.91 10.45
C ASN A 172 19.25 5.34 10.60
N LYS A 173 20.51 5.57 10.15
CA LYS A 173 21.08 6.92 10.14
C LYS A 173 20.28 7.88 9.24
N ALA A 174 19.84 7.41 8.07
CA ALA A 174 19.07 8.22 7.12
C ALA A 174 17.68 8.58 7.67
N TYR A 175 16.97 7.61 8.26
CA TYR A 175 15.71 7.87 8.96
C TYR A 175 15.88 8.88 10.08
N GLY A 176 16.92 8.71 10.92
CA GLY A 176 17.21 9.64 12.03
C GLY A 176 17.65 11.04 11.61
N MET A 177 17.86 11.28 10.32
CA MET A 177 18.17 12.61 9.78
C MET A 177 16.92 13.35 9.25
N ALA A 178 15.78 12.69 9.11
CA ALA A 178 14.55 13.33 8.69
C ALA A 178 14.06 14.34 9.74
N ASP A 179 13.23 15.29 9.33
CA ASP A 179 12.48 16.16 10.25
C ASP A 179 11.21 15.46 10.70
N LYS A 180 10.54 14.79 9.74
CA LYS A 180 9.32 14.02 10.02
C LYS A 180 9.36 12.69 9.30
N LEU A 181 8.88 11.65 9.99
CA LEU A 181 8.61 10.33 9.45
C LEU A 181 7.11 10.08 9.55
N ILE A 182 6.49 9.79 8.43
CA ILE A 182 5.07 9.45 8.36
C ILE A 182 4.99 7.94 8.12
N VAL A 183 4.31 7.23 8.99
CA VAL A 183 4.12 5.78 8.98
C VAL A 183 2.65 5.44 8.83
N LEU A 184 2.33 4.25 8.32
CA LEU A 184 0.98 3.86 7.95
C LEU A 184 0.21 3.12 9.04
N GLY A 185 0.86 2.80 10.17
CA GLY A 185 0.24 2.07 11.26
C GLY A 185 1.07 2.06 12.54
N ARG A 186 0.47 1.57 13.62
CA ARG A 186 1.06 1.49 14.96
C ARG A 186 2.26 0.55 15.01
N ASP A 187 2.15 -0.60 14.35
CA ASP A 187 3.22 -1.58 14.19
C ASP A 187 4.42 -1.02 13.45
N MET A 188 4.18 -0.26 12.37
CA MET A 188 5.25 0.44 11.64
C MET A 188 5.90 1.51 12.51
N LYS A 189 5.11 2.25 13.30
CA LYS A 189 5.64 3.25 14.22
C LYS A 189 6.60 2.61 15.21
N GLU A 190 6.22 1.49 15.83
CA GLU A 190 7.08 0.75 16.76
C GLU A 190 8.42 0.37 16.13
N VAL A 191 8.38 -0.23 14.93
CA VAL A 191 9.61 -0.63 14.22
C VAL A 191 10.48 0.57 13.87
N VAL A 192 9.88 1.68 13.41
CA VAL A 192 10.62 2.88 13.00
C VAL A 192 11.19 3.62 14.22
N GLU A 193 10.49 3.67 15.35
CA GLU A 193 11.01 4.20 16.62
C GLU A 193 12.28 3.49 17.06
N GLN A 194 12.32 2.16 16.97
CA GLN A 194 13.52 1.39 17.28
C GLN A 194 14.69 1.72 16.34
N LYS A 195 14.41 1.98 15.05
CA LYS A 195 15.45 2.34 14.07
C LYS A 195 16.12 3.69 14.38
N VAL A 196 15.36 4.65 14.89
CA VAL A 196 15.86 6.00 15.17
C VAL A 196 16.23 6.23 16.63
N LEU A 197 16.08 5.23 17.49
CA LEU A 197 16.32 5.33 18.94
C LEU A 197 17.70 5.91 19.30
N LYS A 198 18.73 5.54 18.53
CA LYS A 198 20.13 5.97 18.73
C LYS A 198 20.50 7.23 17.93
N SER A 199 19.55 7.88 17.27
CA SER A 199 19.81 9.08 16.48
C SER A 199 20.02 10.30 17.37
N LYS A 200 20.95 11.17 16.99
CA LYS A 200 21.21 12.43 17.73
C LYS A 200 19.98 13.36 17.71
N HIS A 201 19.31 13.43 16.57
CA HIS A 201 18.04 14.11 16.40
C HIS A 201 16.96 13.05 16.22
N ARG A 202 15.94 13.05 17.06
CA ARG A 202 14.79 12.16 16.90
C ARG A 202 13.79 12.85 15.99
N PRO A 203 13.51 12.34 14.80
CA PRO A 203 12.47 12.89 13.95
C PRO A 203 11.11 12.76 14.64
N ALA A 204 10.20 13.66 14.35
CA ALA A 204 8.80 13.48 14.72
C ALA A 204 8.22 12.29 13.90
N ILE A 205 7.58 11.32 14.56
CA ILE A 205 6.96 10.17 13.91
C ILE A 205 5.46 10.30 14.07
N THR A 206 4.75 10.42 12.95
CA THR A 206 3.30 10.58 12.89
C THR A 206 2.68 9.40 12.15
N ILE A 207 1.59 8.85 12.67
CA ILE A 207 0.79 7.86 11.96
C ILE A 207 -0.20 8.62 11.08
N ILE A 208 -0.14 8.37 9.78
CA ILE A 208 -1.17 8.76 8.81
C ILE A 208 -1.43 7.54 7.95
N GLU A 209 -2.56 6.95 8.16
CA GLU A 209 -2.99 5.71 7.49
C GLU A 209 -3.27 5.97 6.00
N ASN A 210 -3.39 4.93 5.20
CA ASN A 210 -3.98 5.03 3.88
C ASN A 210 -5.51 5.23 4.02
N TRP A 211 -6.17 5.56 2.93
CA TRP A 211 -7.62 5.78 2.87
C TRP A 211 -8.31 4.87 1.88
N GLY A 212 -9.60 4.76 2.02
CA GLY A 212 -10.51 4.13 1.08
C GLY A 212 -11.20 5.16 0.18
N ASP A 213 -11.46 4.77 -1.03
CA ASP A 213 -12.22 5.56 -2.01
C ASP A 213 -13.73 5.37 -1.74
N VAL A 214 -14.22 6.05 -0.70
CA VAL A 214 -15.61 5.90 -0.24
C VAL A 214 -16.64 6.46 -1.22
N ASP A 215 -16.21 7.31 -2.14
CA ASP A 215 -17.09 7.97 -3.12
C ASP A 215 -17.31 7.09 -4.36
N ASN A 216 -16.28 6.38 -4.82
CA ASN A 216 -16.36 5.55 -6.02
C ASN A 216 -16.51 4.04 -5.69
N ILE A 217 -16.09 3.62 -4.50
CA ILE A 217 -16.26 2.24 -4.04
C ILE A 217 -17.38 2.23 -3.00
N ILE A 218 -18.56 1.80 -3.45
CA ILE A 218 -19.78 1.76 -2.64
C ILE A 218 -20.33 0.33 -2.58
N PRO A 219 -20.89 -0.08 -1.43
CA PRO A 219 -21.58 -1.37 -1.32
C PRO A 219 -22.74 -1.46 -2.32
N PHE A 220 -22.85 -2.57 -3.04
CA PHE A 220 -23.98 -2.78 -3.93
C PHE A 220 -25.21 -3.21 -3.15
N VAL A 221 -26.37 -2.61 -3.47
CA VAL A 221 -27.67 -3.02 -2.95
C VAL A 221 -28.04 -4.42 -3.50
N ASN A 222 -27.84 -4.60 -4.82
CA ASN A 222 -28.03 -5.89 -5.48
C ASN A 222 -26.66 -6.54 -5.71
N LYS A 223 -26.53 -7.81 -5.36
CA LYS A 223 -25.29 -8.56 -5.56
C LYS A 223 -24.97 -8.67 -7.05
N PRO A 224 -23.67 -8.65 -7.45
CA PRO A 224 -23.27 -9.01 -8.80
C PRO A 224 -23.77 -10.42 -9.15
N GLU A 225 -24.14 -10.62 -10.41
CA GLU A 225 -24.76 -11.86 -10.89
C GLU A 225 -23.95 -13.12 -10.53
N LEU A 226 -22.63 -13.06 -10.66
CA LEU A 226 -21.75 -14.17 -10.28
C LEU A 226 -21.90 -14.55 -8.81
N LEU A 227 -21.94 -13.57 -7.91
CA LEU A 227 -22.05 -13.79 -6.47
C LEU A 227 -23.47 -14.27 -6.12
N ASP A 228 -24.49 -13.71 -6.76
CA ASP A 228 -25.88 -14.09 -6.54
C ASP A 228 -26.12 -15.56 -6.97
N ASN A 229 -25.63 -15.96 -8.14
CA ASN A 229 -25.69 -17.35 -8.61
C ASN A 229 -24.97 -18.31 -7.65
N ARG A 230 -23.83 -17.92 -7.08
CA ARG A 230 -23.13 -18.73 -6.08
C ARG A 230 -23.95 -18.89 -4.81
N HIS A 231 -24.55 -17.82 -4.32
CA HIS A 231 -25.38 -17.86 -3.11
C HIS A 231 -26.62 -18.75 -3.29
N GLN A 232 -27.29 -18.70 -4.45
CA GLN A 232 -28.43 -19.56 -4.77
C GLN A 232 -28.04 -21.05 -4.75
N ASN A 233 -26.78 -21.36 -5.06
CA ASN A 233 -26.22 -22.71 -5.01
C ASN A 233 -25.50 -23.04 -3.70
N GLY A 234 -25.61 -22.20 -2.68
CA GLY A 234 -25.05 -22.42 -1.33
C GLY A 234 -23.53 -22.22 -1.22
N PHE A 235 -22.90 -21.51 -2.18
CA PHE A 235 -21.48 -21.21 -2.13
C PHE A 235 -21.19 -19.89 -1.41
N LEU A 236 -20.03 -19.83 -0.73
CA LEU A 236 -19.45 -18.65 -0.11
C LEU A 236 -18.13 -18.32 -0.80
N THR A 237 -17.90 -17.04 -1.09
CA THR A 237 -16.71 -16.58 -1.82
C THR A 237 -15.75 -15.83 -0.92
N ILE A 238 -14.54 -16.38 -0.74
CA ILE A 238 -13.37 -15.64 -0.24
C ILE A 238 -12.63 -15.06 -1.46
N GLN A 239 -12.23 -13.80 -1.40
CA GLN A 239 -11.53 -13.16 -2.51
C GLN A 239 -10.28 -12.44 -2.06
N TYR A 240 -9.21 -12.64 -2.79
CA TYR A 240 -8.02 -11.80 -2.76
C TYR A 240 -7.99 -10.89 -3.99
N ALA A 241 -7.80 -9.59 -3.80
CA ALA A 241 -7.66 -8.62 -4.89
C ALA A 241 -6.40 -7.78 -4.71
N GLY A 242 -5.47 -7.86 -5.66
CA GLY A 242 -4.23 -7.07 -5.68
C GLY A 242 -2.99 -7.83 -6.15
N ASN A 243 -1.81 -7.25 -5.92
CA ASN A 243 -0.54 -7.85 -6.37
C ASN A 243 -0.29 -9.21 -5.71
N ILE A 244 -0.06 -10.24 -6.53
CA ILE A 244 0.26 -11.63 -6.12
C ILE A 244 1.78 -11.74 -5.95
N GLY A 245 2.29 -11.08 -4.90
CA GLY A 245 3.72 -10.96 -4.62
C GLY A 245 4.19 -11.89 -3.51
N ARG A 246 5.51 -11.86 -3.24
CA ARG A 246 6.18 -12.79 -2.31
C ARG A 246 5.88 -12.54 -0.83
N VAL A 247 5.51 -11.31 -0.47
CA VAL A 247 5.29 -10.91 0.93
C VAL A 247 3.83 -11.02 1.36
N GLN A 248 2.96 -11.47 0.46
CA GLN A 248 1.54 -11.61 0.74
C GLN A 248 1.16 -12.95 1.40
N GLY A 249 2.02 -13.98 1.35
CA GLY A 249 1.76 -15.28 1.98
C GLY A 249 0.59 -16.07 1.39
N LEU A 250 0.25 -15.82 0.11
CA LEU A 250 -0.85 -16.50 -0.59
C LEU A 250 -0.58 -17.99 -0.83
N ASP A 251 0.68 -18.36 -1.02
CA ASP A 251 1.12 -19.74 -1.14
C ASP A 251 0.80 -20.55 0.12
N SER A 252 1.15 -20.00 1.28
CA SER A 252 0.83 -20.61 2.58
C SER A 252 -0.68 -20.71 2.82
N PHE A 253 -1.45 -19.65 2.46
CA PHE A 253 -2.90 -19.70 2.57
C PHE A 253 -3.51 -20.74 1.64
N LEU A 254 -3.09 -20.79 0.38
CA LEU A 254 -3.60 -21.75 -0.61
C LEU A 254 -3.31 -23.20 -0.19
N GLU A 255 -2.15 -23.43 0.44
CA GLU A 255 -1.86 -24.74 1.02
C GLU A 255 -2.84 -25.09 2.14
N LEU A 256 -3.13 -24.17 3.06
CA LEU A 256 -4.14 -24.39 4.13
C LEU A 256 -5.55 -24.57 3.54
N PHE A 257 -5.90 -23.81 2.52
CA PHE A 257 -7.17 -23.94 1.80
C PHE A 257 -7.34 -25.34 1.17
N SER A 258 -6.23 -25.96 0.75
CA SER A 258 -6.26 -27.31 0.17
C SER A 258 -6.65 -28.40 1.20
N TYR A 259 -6.42 -28.16 2.48
CA TYR A 259 -6.82 -29.08 3.56
C TYR A 259 -8.27 -28.88 4.01
N SER A 260 -8.93 -27.82 3.56
CA SER A 260 -10.36 -27.64 3.84
C SER A 260 -11.22 -28.59 3.03
N ASN A 261 -12.11 -29.30 3.73
CA ASN A 261 -13.10 -30.21 3.16
C ASN A 261 -14.38 -29.49 2.71
N ASN A 262 -14.48 -28.18 2.94
CA ASN A 262 -15.66 -27.38 2.59
C ASN A 262 -15.76 -27.18 1.07
N LYS A 263 -16.64 -27.95 0.43
CA LYS A 263 -16.86 -27.90 -1.04
C LYS A 263 -17.69 -26.68 -1.47
N GLN A 264 -18.35 -26.00 -0.55
CA GLN A 264 -19.14 -24.80 -0.82
C GLN A 264 -18.30 -23.50 -0.74
N LEU A 265 -17.01 -23.62 -0.42
CA LEU A 265 -16.11 -22.47 -0.33
C LEU A 265 -15.31 -22.29 -1.61
N VAL A 266 -15.41 -21.10 -2.21
CA VAL A 266 -14.70 -20.68 -3.42
C VAL A 266 -13.67 -19.61 -3.07
N LEU A 267 -12.49 -19.71 -3.67
CA LEU A 267 -11.42 -18.71 -3.56
C LEU A 267 -11.22 -18.03 -4.92
N ASP A 268 -11.44 -16.72 -4.97
CA ASP A 268 -11.20 -15.88 -6.15
C ASP A 268 -9.92 -15.07 -5.99
N LEU A 269 -9.04 -15.13 -7.00
CA LEU A 269 -7.76 -14.43 -7.02
C LEU A 269 -7.75 -13.43 -8.18
N TRP A 270 -7.86 -12.15 -7.83
CA TRP A 270 -7.76 -11.01 -8.75
C TRP A 270 -6.38 -10.37 -8.62
N GLY A 271 -5.76 -10.11 -9.74
CA GLY A 271 -4.43 -9.51 -9.82
C GLY A 271 -3.41 -10.45 -10.48
N ASP A 272 -2.19 -9.95 -10.54
CA ASP A 272 -1.04 -10.68 -11.07
C ASP A 272 0.21 -10.37 -10.24
N GLY A 273 1.27 -11.15 -10.41
CA GLY A 273 2.52 -10.91 -9.69
C GLY A 273 3.52 -12.06 -9.79
N ALA A 274 4.57 -11.94 -8.97
CA ALA A 274 5.71 -12.86 -9.04
C ALA A 274 5.36 -14.31 -8.68
N LEU A 275 4.27 -14.57 -7.96
CA LEU A 275 3.86 -15.90 -7.54
C LEU A 275 2.69 -16.48 -8.36
N THR A 276 2.13 -15.75 -9.33
CA THR A 276 0.94 -16.21 -10.08
C THR A 276 1.16 -17.58 -10.72
N GLY A 277 2.32 -17.79 -11.37
CA GLY A 277 2.64 -19.09 -11.99
C GLY A 277 2.70 -20.22 -10.98
N SER A 278 3.45 -20.05 -9.89
CA SER A 278 3.60 -21.08 -8.85
C SER A 278 2.29 -21.37 -8.11
N LEU A 279 1.41 -20.37 -7.93
CA LEU A 279 0.09 -20.60 -7.32
C LEU A 279 -0.82 -21.41 -8.24
N LYS A 280 -0.78 -21.19 -9.57
CA LYS A 280 -1.52 -22.01 -10.54
C LYS A 280 -1.05 -23.46 -10.51
N GLU A 281 0.27 -23.69 -10.51
CA GLU A 281 0.85 -25.03 -10.36
C GLU A 281 0.43 -25.71 -9.04
N LEU A 282 0.36 -24.94 -7.95
CA LEU A 282 -0.10 -25.46 -6.66
C LEU A 282 -1.59 -25.85 -6.71
N VAL A 283 -2.44 -25.04 -7.35
CA VAL A 283 -3.87 -25.32 -7.56
C VAL A 283 -4.05 -26.63 -8.34
N ASP A 284 -3.32 -26.79 -9.44
CA ASP A 284 -3.36 -28.00 -10.27
C ASP A 284 -2.91 -29.24 -9.47
N THR A 285 -1.77 -29.14 -8.78
CA THR A 285 -1.18 -30.23 -8.00
C THR A 285 -2.09 -30.69 -6.84
N LYS A 286 -2.80 -29.74 -6.21
CA LYS A 286 -3.72 -29.99 -5.11
C LYS A 286 -5.15 -30.32 -5.55
N GLY A 287 -5.44 -30.32 -6.85
CA GLY A 287 -6.78 -30.61 -7.41
C GLY A 287 -7.84 -29.56 -7.00
N LEU A 288 -7.46 -28.30 -6.92
CA LEU A 288 -8.34 -27.20 -6.45
C LEU A 288 -9.04 -26.45 -7.59
N ASN A 289 -8.90 -26.87 -8.85
CA ASN A 289 -9.41 -26.17 -10.04
C ASN A 289 -10.92 -25.89 -10.01
N SER A 290 -11.71 -26.68 -9.25
CA SER A 290 -13.14 -26.44 -9.10
C SER A 290 -13.51 -25.39 -8.04
N ARG A 291 -12.53 -24.95 -7.21
CA ARG A 291 -12.76 -24.04 -6.08
C ARG A 291 -11.87 -22.79 -6.07
N VAL A 292 -10.86 -22.71 -6.93
CA VAL A 292 -9.93 -21.58 -7.00
C VAL A 292 -9.92 -21.04 -8.42
N ASN A 293 -10.24 -19.73 -8.54
CA ASN A 293 -10.33 -19.04 -9.81
C ASN A 293 -9.28 -17.91 -9.89
N PHE A 294 -8.64 -17.76 -11.07
CA PHE A 294 -7.71 -16.66 -11.36
C PHE A 294 -8.31 -15.75 -12.44
N TYR A 295 -8.53 -14.49 -12.10
CA TYR A 295 -9.16 -13.52 -13.01
C TYR A 295 -8.16 -12.55 -13.67
N GLY A 296 -6.91 -12.52 -13.19
CA GLY A 296 -5.90 -11.57 -13.68
C GLY A 296 -6.09 -10.15 -13.15
N ASN A 297 -5.42 -9.20 -13.81
CA ASN A 297 -5.47 -7.79 -13.41
C ASN A 297 -6.82 -7.16 -13.73
N TYR A 298 -7.21 -6.19 -12.92
CA TYR A 298 -8.39 -5.35 -13.11
C TYR A 298 -8.00 -3.86 -13.05
N SER A 299 -8.78 -3.04 -13.74
CA SER A 299 -8.62 -1.59 -13.75
C SER A 299 -9.24 -0.93 -12.50
N ARG A 300 -8.95 0.35 -12.29
CA ARG A 300 -9.63 1.11 -11.23
C ARG A 300 -11.14 1.24 -11.47
N ASP A 301 -11.56 1.36 -12.71
CA ASP A 301 -12.98 1.45 -13.08
C ASP A 301 -13.73 0.16 -12.74
N GLU A 302 -13.05 -0.98 -12.80
CA GLU A 302 -13.62 -2.28 -12.41
C GLU A 302 -13.56 -2.54 -10.90
N GLN A 303 -12.79 -1.75 -10.15
CA GLN A 303 -12.50 -2.02 -8.74
C GLN A 303 -13.75 -2.12 -7.88
N ASN A 304 -14.77 -1.28 -8.12
CA ASN A 304 -16.01 -1.34 -7.36
C ASN A 304 -16.75 -2.66 -7.59
N ILE A 305 -16.83 -3.14 -8.83
CA ILE A 305 -17.45 -4.43 -9.17
C ILE A 305 -16.66 -5.57 -8.55
N VAL A 306 -15.33 -5.57 -8.72
CA VAL A 306 -14.45 -6.61 -8.19
C VAL A 306 -14.58 -6.71 -6.66
N LEU A 307 -14.55 -5.60 -5.95
CA LEU A 307 -14.65 -5.60 -4.49
C LEU A 307 -16.05 -5.93 -3.97
N ASN A 308 -17.10 -5.79 -4.80
CA ASN A 308 -18.44 -6.21 -4.44
C ASN A 308 -18.74 -7.68 -4.77
N SER A 309 -17.87 -8.37 -5.53
CA SER A 309 -18.07 -9.76 -5.97
C SER A 309 -17.58 -10.83 -4.96
N MET A 310 -17.53 -10.50 -3.67
CA MET A 310 -17.09 -11.41 -2.60
C MET A 310 -17.96 -11.32 -1.36
N ASP A 311 -17.88 -12.35 -0.53
CA ASP A 311 -18.46 -12.37 0.81
C ASP A 311 -17.44 -11.95 1.86
N ILE A 312 -16.20 -12.43 1.72
CA ILE A 312 -15.10 -12.14 2.64
C ILE A 312 -13.86 -11.74 1.83
N ALA A 313 -13.24 -10.64 2.18
CA ALA A 313 -11.98 -10.22 1.60
C ALA A 313 -10.80 -10.88 2.32
N LEU A 314 -9.91 -11.51 1.57
CA LEU A 314 -8.66 -12.07 2.09
C LEU A 314 -7.54 -11.02 2.09
N VAL A 315 -6.97 -10.78 3.27
CA VAL A 315 -5.74 -10.00 3.44
C VAL A 315 -4.73 -10.87 4.17
N THR A 316 -3.63 -11.19 3.52
CA THR A 316 -2.57 -12.02 4.10
C THR A 316 -1.23 -11.32 4.02
N LEU A 317 -0.38 -11.59 4.99
CA LEU A 317 1.02 -11.16 5.06
C LEU A 317 1.88 -12.34 5.49
N SER A 318 3.02 -12.51 4.79
CA SER A 318 3.99 -13.54 5.17
C SER A 318 4.64 -13.25 6.52
N ASP A 319 5.19 -14.31 7.13
CA ASP A 319 5.93 -14.19 8.38
C ASP A 319 7.06 -13.15 8.26
N GLY A 320 7.25 -12.42 9.34
CA GLY A 320 8.28 -11.37 9.42
C GLY A 320 7.89 -10.03 8.79
N MET A 321 6.64 -9.86 8.35
CA MET A 321 6.11 -8.59 7.81
C MET A 321 5.60 -7.63 8.89
N PHE A 322 5.59 -7.98 10.18
CA PHE A 322 5.17 -7.08 11.26
C PHE A 322 5.89 -5.73 11.17
N GLY A 323 5.11 -4.67 11.06
CA GLY A 323 5.59 -3.28 11.02
C GLY A 323 6.41 -2.90 9.79
N LEU A 324 6.44 -3.73 8.74
CA LEU A 324 7.24 -3.44 7.54
C LEU A 324 6.44 -2.81 6.40
N GLY A 325 5.12 -2.85 6.47
CA GLY A 325 4.20 -2.23 5.52
C GLY A 325 2.76 -2.56 5.89
N VAL A 326 1.84 -1.67 5.55
CA VAL A 326 0.39 -1.87 5.76
C VAL A 326 -0.29 -2.05 4.39
N PRO A 327 -1.03 -3.15 4.17
CA PRO A 327 -1.74 -3.39 2.92
C PRO A 327 -2.78 -2.29 2.63
N SER A 328 -2.51 -1.44 1.64
CA SER A 328 -3.42 -0.33 1.26
C SER A 328 -4.78 -0.79 0.77
N LYS A 329 -4.88 -2.02 0.24
CA LYS A 329 -6.16 -2.62 -0.19
C LYS A 329 -7.20 -2.71 0.94
N THR A 330 -6.75 -2.82 2.19
CA THR A 330 -7.61 -2.90 3.38
C THR A 330 -8.67 -1.81 3.36
N TYR A 331 -8.30 -0.57 3.09
CA TYR A 331 -9.20 0.58 3.16
C TYR A 331 -10.26 0.60 2.05
N ASN A 332 -9.92 0.15 0.85
CA ASN A 332 -10.90 -0.01 -0.24
C ASN A 332 -11.86 -1.18 0.00
N ILE A 333 -11.38 -2.24 0.68
CA ILE A 333 -12.25 -3.34 1.14
C ILE A 333 -13.27 -2.81 2.15
N LEU A 334 -12.85 -1.96 3.09
CA LEU A 334 -13.75 -1.30 4.03
C LEU A 334 -14.78 -0.43 3.30
N SER A 335 -14.35 0.33 2.27
CA SER A 335 -15.24 1.16 1.45
C SER A 335 -16.32 0.34 0.75
N ALA A 336 -15.98 -0.86 0.27
CA ALA A 336 -16.93 -1.80 -0.33
C ALA A 336 -17.86 -2.49 0.70
N GLY A 337 -17.72 -2.17 1.99
CA GLY A 337 -18.52 -2.79 3.05
C GLY A 337 -18.30 -4.30 3.16
N LYS A 338 -17.05 -4.77 3.02
CA LYS A 338 -16.73 -6.20 3.08
C LYS A 338 -15.96 -6.55 4.33
N PRO A 339 -16.34 -7.65 5.02
CA PRO A 339 -15.57 -8.17 6.14
C PRO A 339 -14.22 -8.72 5.66
N ILE A 340 -13.24 -8.68 6.55
CA ILE A 340 -11.87 -9.09 6.23
C ILE A 340 -11.52 -10.39 6.97
N LEU A 341 -10.99 -11.37 6.24
CA LEU A 341 -10.23 -12.48 6.79
C LEU A 341 -8.75 -12.11 6.72
N PHE A 342 -8.14 -11.83 7.87
CA PHE A 342 -6.72 -11.52 7.97
C PHE A 342 -5.92 -12.70 8.47
N ILE A 343 -4.80 -12.99 7.80
CA ILE A 343 -3.82 -14.00 8.22
C ILE A 343 -2.43 -13.36 8.25
N GLY A 344 -1.82 -13.32 9.44
CA GLY A 344 -0.52 -12.70 9.66
C GLY A 344 -0.23 -12.50 11.15
N ASP A 345 0.60 -11.49 11.46
CA ASP A 345 0.86 -11.14 12.86
C ASP A 345 -0.35 -10.46 13.50
N LEU A 346 -0.82 -11.00 14.63
CA LEU A 346 -2.01 -10.49 15.32
C LEU A 346 -1.82 -9.11 15.97
N ASN A 347 -0.60 -8.60 16.06
CA ASN A 347 -0.30 -7.26 16.56
C ASN A 347 -0.10 -6.25 15.42
N SER A 348 -0.22 -6.68 14.15
CA SER A 348 -0.16 -5.77 13.00
C SER A 348 -1.34 -4.81 12.95
N GLU A 349 -1.17 -3.65 12.31
CA GLU A 349 -2.21 -2.62 12.20
C GLU A 349 -3.54 -3.17 11.68
N VAL A 350 -3.50 -4.05 10.66
CA VAL A 350 -4.71 -4.63 10.08
C VAL A 350 -5.44 -5.54 11.08
N ALA A 351 -4.71 -6.36 11.82
CA ALA A 351 -5.32 -7.24 12.84
C ALA A 351 -5.91 -6.44 14.00
N LEU A 352 -5.24 -5.37 14.44
CA LEU A 352 -5.74 -4.45 15.45
C LEU A 352 -7.03 -3.78 15.00
N LEU A 353 -7.03 -3.21 13.79
CA LEU A 353 -8.20 -2.56 13.18
C LEU A 353 -9.41 -3.52 13.12
N ILE A 354 -9.21 -4.76 12.64
CA ILE A 354 -10.29 -5.74 12.51
C ILE A 354 -10.92 -6.05 13.87
N ARG A 355 -10.11 -6.24 14.91
CA ARG A 355 -10.59 -6.56 16.25
C ARG A 355 -11.29 -5.37 16.92
N GLU A 356 -10.70 -4.19 16.83
CA GLU A 356 -11.24 -2.97 17.44
C GLU A 356 -12.59 -2.58 16.84
N GLU A 357 -12.74 -2.74 15.51
CA GLU A 357 -13.96 -2.36 14.81
C GLU A 357 -14.93 -3.54 14.59
N SER A 358 -14.55 -4.75 14.97
CA SER A 358 -15.35 -5.98 14.77
C SER A 358 -15.79 -6.19 13.32
N ILE A 359 -14.85 -6.05 12.36
CA ILE A 359 -15.10 -6.03 10.92
C ILE A 359 -14.56 -7.26 10.18
N GLY A 360 -14.33 -8.35 10.90
CA GLY A 360 -13.82 -9.57 10.26
C GLY A 360 -13.21 -10.56 11.24
N PHE A 361 -12.33 -11.39 10.71
CA PHE A 361 -11.67 -12.50 11.41
C PHE A 361 -10.16 -12.38 11.30
N CYS A 362 -9.43 -12.72 12.37
CA CYS A 362 -7.97 -12.65 12.39
C CYS A 362 -7.39 -13.98 12.88
N PHE A 363 -6.40 -14.49 12.15
CA PHE A 363 -5.63 -15.66 12.53
C PHE A 363 -4.13 -15.38 12.44
N SER A 364 -3.38 -15.94 13.38
CA SER A 364 -1.94 -16.03 13.24
C SER A 364 -1.60 -16.98 12.08
N SER A 365 -0.58 -16.65 11.28
CA SER A 365 -0.05 -17.55 10.24
C SER A 365 0.42 -18.91 10.79
N TYR A 366 0.70 -18.99 12.09
CA TYR A 366 1.08 -20.22 12.79
C TYR A 366 -0.12 -21.06 13.25
N ASP A 367 -1.33 -20.50 13.31
CA ASP A 367 -2.53 -21.22 13.73
C ASP A 367 -3.19 -21.96 12.56
N LYS A 368 -2.43 -22.91 11.99
CA LYS A 368 -2.87 -23.70 10.84
C LYS A 368 -4.19 -24.43 11.11
N LYS A 369 -4.33 -25.01 12.31
CA LYS A 369 -5.54 -25.75 12.69
C LYS A 369 -6.74 -24.81 12.78
N GLY A 370 -6.61 -23.69 13.48
CA GLY A 370 -7.70 -22.71 13.62
C GLY A 370 -8.15 -22.16 12.26
N ILE A 371 -7.23 -21.91 11.32
CA ILE A 371 -7.56 -21.49 9.96
C ILE A 371 -8.35 -22.58 9.22
N ILE A 372 -7.90 -23.84 9.25
CA ILE A 372 -8.58 -24.95 8.56
C ILE A 372 -9.97 -25.19 9.19
N ASP A 373 -10.08 -25.19 10.50
CA ASP A 373 -11.35 -25.37 11.21
C ASP A 373 -12.32 -24.23 10.86
N PHE A 374 -11.85 -22.99 10.81
CA PHE A 374 -12.65 -21.84 10.36
C PHE A 374 -13.13 -22.01 8.92
N LEU A 375 -12.25 -22.36 7.98
CA LEU A 375 -12.62 -22.58 6.59
C LEU A 375 -13.66 -23.71 6.43
N ASN A 376 -13.52 -24.78 7.22
CA ASN A 376 -14.49 -25.88 7.24
C ASN A 376 -15.85 -25.48 7.82
N GLY A 377 -15.85 -24.55 8.78
CA GLY A 377 -17.06 -24.06 9.43
C GLY A 377 -17.82 -22.98 8.66
N LEU A 378 -17.20 -22.37 7.64
CA LEU A 378 -17.83 -21.33 6.83
C LEU A 378 -18.96 -21.88 5.96
N THR A 379 -20.19 -21.53 6.31
CA THR A 379 -21.42 -21.95 5.59
C THR A 379 -22.29 -20.73 5.32
N PRO A 380 -23.35 -20.85 4.49
CA PRO A 380 -24.31 -19.76 4.25
C PRO A 380 -24.95 -19.19 5.52
N SER A 381 -24.94 -19.91 6.65
CA SER A 381 -25.40 -19.40 7.94
C SER A 381 -24.62 -18.19 8.45
N TYR A 382 -23.40 -17.95 7.93
CA TYR A 382 -22.59 -16.78 8.23
C TYR A 382 -23.06 -15.50 7.53
N PHE A 383 -23.87 -15.56 6.47
CA PHE A 383 -24.28 -14.36 5.70
C PHE A 383 -24.81 -13.21 6.56
N PRO A 384 -25.68 -13.41 7.56
CA PRO A 384 -26.13 -12.31 8.41
C PRO A 384 -24.99 -11.64 9.18
N GLN A 385 -24.09 -12.44 9.77
CA GLN A 385 -22.93 -11.94 10.49
C GLN A 385 -21.95 -11.18 9.57
N LEU A 386 -21.71 -11.72 8.36
CA LEU A 386 -20.85 -11.07 7.38
C LEU A 386 -21.43 -9.74 6.92
N ALA A 387 -22.75 -9.65 6.76
CA ALA A 387 -23.44 -8.41 6.41
C ALA A 387 -23.28 -7.35 7.52
N GLU A 388 -23.43 -7.72 8.79
CA GLU A 388 -23.22 -6.81 9.91
C GLU A 388 -21.77 -6.32 9.99
N MET A 389 -20.79 -7.22 9.82
CA MET A 389 -19.36 -6.86 9.76
C MET A 389 -19.09 -5.91 8.59
N GLY A 390 -19.69 -6.18 7.42
CA GLY A 390 -19.58 -5.33 6.24
C GLY A 390 -20.16 -3.93 6.47
N ASN A 391 -21.31 -3.81 7.12
CA ASN A 391 -21.91 -2.51 7.48
C ASN A 391 -20.97 -1.72 8.42
N ARG A 392 -20.40 -2.36 9.44
CA ARG A 392 -19.40 -1.74 10.31
C ARG A 392 -18.18 -1.29 9.52
N ALA A 393 -17.67 -2.14 8.62
CA ALA A 393 -16.53 -1.81 7.77
C ALA A 393 -16.77 -0.54 6.95
N ARG A 394 -17.96 -0.40 6.34
CA ARG A 394 -18.35 0.80 5.59
C ARG A 394 -18.37 2.05 6.48
N ILE A 395 -19.00 1.99 7.63
CA ILE A 395 -19.07 3.09 8.60
C ILE A 395 -17.66 3.52 9.03
N VAL A 396 -16.77 2.57 9.27
CA VAL A 396 -15.36 2.81 9.63
C VAL A 396 -14.61 3.51 8.48
N ALA A 397 -14.82 3.07 7.24
CA ALA A 397 -14.22 3.70 6.07
C ALA A 397 -14.64 5.17 5.93
N GLU A 398 -15.92 5.45 6.04
CA GLU A 398 -16.48 6.80 5.92
C GLU A 398 -16.00 7.74 7.03
N ASN A 399 -16.04 7.28 8.28
CA ASN A 399 -15.76 8.14 9.43
C ASN A 399 -14.27 8.32 9.73
N LYS A 400 -13.45 7.26 9.52
CA LYS A 400 -12.04 7.27 9.94
C LYS A 400 -11.05 7.33 8.80
N TYR A 401 -11.39 6.70 7.64
CA TYR A 401 -10.45 6.47 6.55
C TYR A 401 -10.94 7.00 5.20
N SER A 402 -11.81 8.02 5.21
CA SER A 402 -12.17 8.73 3.97
C SER A 402 -10.98 9.55 3.45
N GLU A 403 -10.89 9.70 2.13
CA GLU A 403 -9.82 10.45 1.46
C GLU A 403 -9.64 11.84 2.07
N ASN A 404 -10.72 12.58 2.22
CA ASN A 404 -10.67 13.94 2.74
C ASN A 404 -10.14 14.01 4.18
N SER A 405 -10.56 13.08 5.05
CA SER A 405 -10.07 13.01 6.44
C SER A 405 -8.56 12.78 6.50
N ILE A 406 -8.06 11.83 5.71
CA ILE A 406 -6.64 11.48 5.70
C ILE A 406 -5.80 12.57 5.02
N LEU A 407 -6.26 13.15 3.91
CA LEU A 407 -5.55 14.24 3.24
C LEU A 407 -5.43 15.49 4.11
N ASN A 408 -6.41 15.78 4.96
CA ASN A 408 -6.30 16.86 5.95
C ASN A 408 -5.21 16.57 7.00
N LYS A 409 -5.05 15.32 7.46
CA LYS A 409 -3.92 14.95 8.34
C LYS A 409 -2.56 15.24 7.67
N PHE A 410 -2.42 14.96 6.36
CA PHE A 410 -1.21 15.31 5.61
C PHE A 410 -1.00 16.82 5.54
N LEU A 411 -2.05 17.61 5.27
CA LEU A 411 -1.98 19.08 5.19
C LEU A 411 -1.55 19.72 6.52
N GLU A 412 -2.01 19.20 7.63
CA GLU A 412 -1.63 19.63 8.98
C GLU A 412 -0.21 19.21 9.34
N THR A 413 0.19 18.02 8.90
CA THR A 413 1.49 17.44 9.26
C THR A 413 2.63 18.06 8.46
N LEU A 414 2.45 18.31 7.18
CA LEU A 414 3.46 18.89 6.29
C LEU A 414 3.43 20.41 6.33
#